data_cfd8b10bf02bcead9688734013650fc9
#
_entry.id   cfd8b10bf02bcead9688734013650fc9
#
_cell.length_a   1.000
_cell.length_b   1.000
_cell.length_c   1.000
_cell.angle_alpha   90.00
_cell.angle_beta   90.00
_cell.angle_gamma   90.00
#
_symmetry.space_group_name_H-M   'P 1'
#
loop_
_entity.id
_entity.type
_entity.pdbx_description
1 polymer ?
#
loop_
_entity_poly.entity_id
_entity_poly.type
_entity_poly.pdbx_seq_one_letter_code
_entity_poly.pdbx_strand_id
1 'polypeptide(L)'
;QFTETVPEILAGEEVALVNAVQWSQTARKDVLMATNPSARHALDFGKTGERTLRTCLGDAASQVPAYQLLSEGMRFEARLAHDACDFDIDYVFEVDDCLEDFGIEELAFDLEPAAYIEEFRKQQFARSNRSMLPLPAALGAIRLTSVEDEVLERHAHAYLASRKELL
;
A
#
# COMPACT_ATOMS: atom_id res chain seq x y z
N GLN A 1 17.64 -8.56 -1.98
CA GLN A 1 18.09 -9.17 -0.69
C GLN A 1 16.92 -9.62 0.18
N PHE A 2 15.93 -8.76 0.43
CA PHE A 2 14.80 -9.11 1.31
C PHE A 2 13.95 -10.25 0.73
N THR A 3 13.58 -10.16 -0.52
CA THR A 3 12.80 -11.19 -1.24
C THR A 3 13.53 -12.52 -1.37
N GLU A 4 14.86 -12.52 -1.51
CA GLU A 4 15.69 -13.72 -1.59
C GLU A 4 15.72 -14.53 -0.27
N THR A 5 15.40 -13.88 0.85
CA THR A 5 15.43 -14.51 2.19
C THR A 5 14.05 -14.80 2.77
N VAL A 6 12.98 -14.60 1.99
CA VAL A 6 11.61 -14.87 2.43
C VAL A 6 11.42 -16.34 2.86
N PRO A 7 11.92 -17.36 2.14
CA PRO A 7 11.76 -18.74 2.55
C PRO A 7 12.35 -19.03 3.94
N GLU A 8 13.54 -18.50 4.24
CA GLU A 8 14.21 -18.67 5.53
C GLU A 8 13.46 -17.92 6.64
N ILE A 9 12.92 -16.72 6.34
CA ILE A 9 12.09 -15.95 7.29
C ILE A 9 10.83 -16.75 7.64
N LEU A 10 10.14 -17.29 6.64
CA LEU A 10 8.93 -18.09 6.85
C LEU A 10 9.21 -19.43 7.54
N ALA A 11 10.39 -20.00 7.32
CA ALA A 11 10.86 -21.17 8.06
C ALA A 11 11.21 -20.88 9.53
N GLY A 12 11.26 -19.60 9.91
CA GLY A 12 11.59 -19.18 11.27
C GLY A 12 13.09 -19.25 11.60
N GLU A 13 13.96 -19.20 10.60
CA GLU A 13 15.41 -19.22 10.82
C GLU A 13 15.85 -17.96 11.58
N GLU A 14 16.51 -18.16 12.72
CA GLU A 14 16.86 -17.08 13.65
C GLU A 14 17.69 -15.97 12.98
N VAL A 15 18.68 -16.34 12.18
CA VAL A 15 19.55 -15.37 11.50
C VAL A 15 18.76 -14.54 10.47
N ALA A 16 17.88 -15.20 9.70
CA ALA A 16 17.03 -14.53 8.72
C ALA A 16 16.05 -13.56 9.39
N LEU A 17 15.44 -13.97 10.50
CA LEU A 17 14.54 -13.11 11.28
C LEU A 17 15.27 -11.89 11.87
N VAL A 18 16.45 -12.09 12.45
CA VAL A 18 17.27 -10.99 13.00
C VAL A 18 17.65 -10.01 11.89
N ASN A 19 18.10 -10.51 10.75
CA ASN A 19 18.45 -9.68 9.59
C ASN A 19 17.24 -8.88 9.08
N ALA A 20 16.08 -9.52 8.96
CA ALA A 20 14.84 -8.86 8.52
C ALA A 20 14.47 -7.70 9.43
N VAL A 21 14.54 -7.89 10.75
CA VAL A 21 14.29 -6.82 11.74
C VAL A 21 15.30 -5.71 11.60
N GLN A 22 16.59 -6.02 11.47
CA GLN A 22 17.65 -5.02 11.33
C GLN A 22 17.48 -4.20 10.03
N TRP A 23 17.18 -4.84 8.91
CA TRP A 23 16.93 -4.13 7.65
C TRP A 23 15.72 -3.21 7.74
N SER A 24 14.62 -3.70 8.33
CA SER A 24 13.43 -2.88 8.55
C SER A 24 13.72 -1.65 9.42
N GLN A 25 14.47 -1.82 10.51
CA GLN A 25 14.85 -0.72 11.37
C GLN A 25 15.80 0.27 10.68
N THR A 26 16.76 -0.23 9.89
CA THR A 26 17.69 0.61 9.13
C THR A 26 16.96 1.42 8.09
N ALA A 27 16.11 0.78 7.27
CA ALA A 27 15.31 1.47 6.27
C ALA A 27 14.41 2.55 6.89
N ARG A 28 13.75 2.23 8.01
CA ARG A 28 12.93 3.20 8.75
C ARG A 28 13.75 4.37 9.27
N LYS A 29 14.92 4.10 9.84
CA LYS A 29 15.85 5.15 10.32
C LYS A 29 16.29 6.05 9.17
N ASP A 30 16.70 5.47 8.04
CA ASP A 30 17.17 6.22 6.87
C ASP A 30 16.08 7.15 6.33
N VAL A 31 14.83 6.67 6.26
CA VAL A 31 13.67 7.49 5.87
C VAL A 31 13.44 8.64 6.86
N LEU A 32 13.48 8.37 8.17
CA LEU A 32 13.26 9.39 9.20
C LEU A 32 14.38 10.43 9.27
N MET A 33 15.61 10.01 8.95
CA MET A 33 16.81 10.88 8.97
C MET A 33 17.07 11.56 7.62
N ALA A 34 16.28 11.26 6.60
CA ALA A 34 16.45 11.84 5.28
C ALA A 34 16.33 13.38 5.33
N THR A 35 17.23 14.04 4.63
CA THR A 35 17.24 15.51 4.49
C THR A 35 16.07 16.01 3.65
N ASN A 36 15.59 15.20 2.72
CA ASN A 36 14.39 15.51 1.94
C ASN A 36 13.14 15.26 2.77
N PRO A 37 12.33 16.31 3.10
CA PRO A 37 11.11 16.15 3.88
C PRO A 37 10.10 15.17 3.26
N SER A 38 10.07 15.07 1.92
CA SER A 38 9.17 14.17 1.20
C SER A 38 9.50 12.69 1.43
N ALA A 39 10.76 12.35 1.70
CA ALA A 39 11.17 10.98 1.95
C ALA A 39 10.46 10.35 3.17
N ARG A 40 10.13 11.17 4.18
CA ARG A 40 9.42 10.70 5.39
C ARG A 40 8.04 10.14 5.09
N HIS A 41 7.42 10.59 4.00
CA HIS A 41 6.14 10.09 3.56
C HIS A 41 6.18 8.67 2.99
N ALA A 42 7.38 8.11 2.76
CA ALA A 42 7.50 6.71 2.35
C ALA A 42 6.87 5.74 3.38
N LEU A 43 6.90 6.10 4.67
CA LEU A 43 6.25 5.31 5.73
C LEU A 43 4.71 5.40 5.72
N ASP A 44 4.17 6.20 4.86
CA ASP A 44 2.73 6.43 4.73
C ASP A 44 2.12 5.77 3.48
N PHE A 45 2.94 5.19 2.62
CA PHE A 45 2.48 4.45 1.44
C PHE A 45 1.53 3.31 1.85
N GLY A 46 0.39 3.20 1.18
CA GLY A 46 -0.67 2.24 1.46
C GLY A 46 -1.62 2.64 2.60
N LYS A 47 -1.27 3.63 3.42
CA LYS A 47 -2.08 3.96 4.61
C LYS A 47 -3.39 4.66 4.31
N THR A 48 -3.51 5.36 3.20
CA THR A 48 -4.78 5.97 2.82
C THR A 48 -5.77 4.88 2.41
N GLY A 49 -5.32 3.93 1.58
CA GLY A 49 -6.10 2.75 1.21
C GLY A 49 -6.47 1.89 2.42
N GLU A 50 -5.52 1.61 3.33
CA GLU A 50 -5.78 0.88 4.58
C GLU A 50 -6.93 1.50 5.38
N ARG A 51 -6.86 2.81 5.63
CA ARG A 51 -7.87 3.52 6.42
C ARG A 51 -9.23 3.56 5.73
N THR A 52 -9.22 3.75 4.42
CA THR A 52 -10.43 3.70 3.60
C THR A 52 -11.11 2.35 3.73
N LEU A 53 -10.37 1.25 3.53
CA LEU A 53 -10.90 -0.10 3.68
C LEU A 53 -11.43 -0.35 5.09
N ARG A 54 -10.67 0.04 6.11
CA ARG A 54 -11.07 -0.11 7.51
C ARG A 54 -12.41 0.59 7.79
N THR A 55 -12.61 1.79 7.25
CA THR A 55 -13.86 2.53 7.41
C THR A 55 -15.00 1.89 6.61
N CYS A 56 -14.76 1.53 5.35
CA CYS A 56 -15.80 0.96 4.48
C CYS A 56 -16.24 -0.45 4.93
N LEU A 57 -15.33 -1.26 5.44
CA LEU A 57 -15.64 -2.59 5.97
C LEU A 57 -16.31 -2.53 7.36
N GLY A 58 -16.18 -1.41 8.09
CA GLY A 58 -16.79 -1.23 9.39
C GLY A 58 -16.38 -2.32 10.39
N ASP A 59 -17.36 -2.97 11.03
CA ASP A 59 -17.11 -4.02 12.03
C ASP A 59 -16.36 -5.22 11.44
N ALA A 60 -16.56 -5.54 10.17
CA ALA A 60 -15.84 -6.63 9.51
C ALA A 60 -14.31 -6.39 9.47
N ALA A 61 -13.87 -5.13 9.44
CA ALA A 61 -12.45 -4.80 9.47
C ALA A 61 -11.75 -5.28 10.75
N SER A 62 -12.48 -5.46 11.86
CA SER A 62 -11.92 -5.96 13.12
C SER A 62 -11.47 -7.42 13.05
N GLN A 63 -11.98 -8.17 12.08
CA GLN A 63 -11.62 -9.58 11.84
C GLN A 63 -10.44 -9.72 10.89
N VAL A 64 -10.03 -8.62 10.23
CA VAL A 64 -8.92 -8.61 9.28
C VAL A 64 -7.66 -8.12 9.97
N PRO A 65 -6.53 -8.85 9.90
CA PRO A 65 -5.26 -8.37 10.42
C PRO A 65 -4.85 -7.03 9.82
N ALA A 66 -4.28 -6.15 10.64
CA ALA A 66 -3.89 -4.80 10.20
C ALA A 66 -2.89 -4.80 9.02
N TYR A 67 -1.99 -5.79 9.00
CA TYR A 67 -1.03 -5.93 7.89
C TYR A 67 -1.73 -6.26 6.56
N GLN A 68 -2.81 -7.02 6.59
CA GLN A 68 -3.56 -7.39 5.38
C GLN A 68 -4.33 -6.18 4.81
N LEU A 69 -4.94 -5.35 5.67
CA LEU A 69 -5.55 -4.09 5.23
C LEU A 69 -4.51 -3.12 4.66
N LEU A 70 -3.32 -3.05 5.28
CA LEU A 70 -2.22 -2.23 4.76
C LEU A 70 -1.73 -2.72 3.40
N SER A 71 -1.59 -4.04 3.23
CA SER A 71 -1.16 -4.64 1.97
C SER A 71 -2.15 -4.34 0.84
N GLU A 72 -3.46 -4.40 1.12
CA GLU A 72 -4.48 -3.98 0.16
C GLU A 72 -4.35 -2.49 -0.20
N GLY A 73 -4.08 -1.65 0.78
CA GLY A 73 -3.79 -0.23 0.53
C GLY A 73 -2.55 -0.03 -0.34
N MET A 74 -1.49 -0.80 -0.12
CA MET A 74 -0.27 -0.75 -0.92
C MET A 74 -0.53 -1.20 -2.37
N ARG A 75 -1.26 -2.30 -2.57
CA ARG A 75 -1.66 -2.78 -3.89
C ARG A 75 -2.45 -1.73 -4.66
N PHE A 76 -3.43 -1.11 -4.00
CA PHE A 76 -4.25 -0.07 -4.62
C PHE A 76 -3.43 1.19 -4.96
N GLU A 77 -2.66 1.70 -4.00
CA GLU A 77 -1.87 2.92 -4.19
C GLU A 77 -0.72 2.73 -5.20
N ALA A 78 -0.14 1.52 -5.33
CA ALA A 78 0.84 1.22 -6.38
C ALA A 78 0.24 1.32 -7.78
N ARG A 79 -1.00 0.87 -7.96
CA ARG A 79 -1.72 1.00 -9.23
C ARG A 79 -2.05 2.45 -9.57
N LEU A 80 -2.45 3.24 -8.56
CA LEU A 80 -2.62 4.69 -8.73
C LEU A 80 -1.30 5.37 -9.13
N ALA A 81 -0.18 4.93 -8.57
CA ALA A 81 1.14 5.50 -8.86
C ALA A 81 1.55 5.30 -10.31
N HIS A 82 1.16 4.20 -10.95
CA HIS A 82 1.44 3.96 -12.35
C HIS A 82 0.92 5.10 -13.22
N ASP A 83 -0.34 5.48 -13.06
CA ASP A 83 -0.95 6.54 -13.87
C ASP A 83 -0.65 7.97 -13.36
N ALA A 84 -0.44 8.15 -12.06
CA ALA A 84 -0.26 9.46 -11.47
C ALA A 84 1.21 9.91 -11.36
N CYS A 85 2.16 8.98 -11.38
CA CYS A 85 3.58 9.23 -11.16
C CYS A 85 4.49 8.58 -12.19
N ASP A 86 3.97 7.95 -13.24
CA ASP A 86 4.74 7.15 -14.20
C ASP A 86 5.53 6.01 -13.52
N PHE A 87 4.99 5.46 -12.42
CA PHE A 87 5.60 4.32 -11.73
C PHE A 87 5.55 3.10 -12.65
N ASP A 88 6.70 2.44 -12.84
CA ASP A 88 6.81 1.33 -13.76
C ASP A 88 5.84 0.21 -13.39
N ILE A 89 5.13 -0.30 -14.39
CA ILE A 89 4.15 -1.37 -14.19
C ILE A 89 4.79 -2.65 -13.66
N ASP A 90 6.03 -2.94 -14.04
CA ASP A 90 6.74 -4.11 -13.54
C ASP A 90 6.93 -4.02 -12.02
N TYR A 91 7.19 -2.83 -11.47
CA TYR A 91 7.28 -2.63 -10.03
C TYR A 91 5.92 -2.68 -9.32
N VAL A 92 4.82 -2.39 -10.01
CA VAL A 92 3.47 -2.62 -9.43
C VAL A 92 3.26 -4.11 -9.20
N PHE A 93 3.64 -4.94 -10.16
CA PHE A 93 3.58 -6.40 -10.01
C PHE A 93 4.57 -6.93 -8.97
N GLU A 94 5.78 -6.37 -8.90
CA GLU A 94 6.75 -6.72 -7.84
C GLU A 94 6.21 -6.45 -6.42
N VAL A 95 5.35 -5.44 -6.24
CA VAL A 95 4.68 -5.21 -4.95
C VAL A 95 3.73 -6.36 -4.63
N ASP A 96 2.93 -6.81 -5.60
CA ASP A 96 2.02 -7.93 -5.43
C ASP A 96 2.79 -9.23 -5.14
N ASP A 97 3.78 -9.55 -5.96
CA ASP A 97 4.62 -10.74 -5.82
C ASP A 97 5.33 -10.79 -4.45
N CYS A 98 5.87 -9.65 -4.01
CA CYS A 98 6.51 -9.56 -2.70
C CYS A 98 5.53 -9.83 -1.54
N LEU A 99 4.29 -9.34 -1.63
CA LEU A 99 3.26 -9.59 -0.62
C LEU A 99 2.84 -11.07 -0.61
N GLU A 100 2.68 -11.66 -1.80
CA GLU A 100 2.33 -13.08 -1.95
C GLU A 100 3.43 -14.01 -1.46
N ASP A 101 4.69 -13.69 -1.71
CA ASP A 101 5.85 -14.43 -1.19
C ASP A 101 5.83 -14.51 0.35
N PHE A 102 5.32 -13.46 1.02
CA PHE A 102 5.10 -13.46 2.47
C PHE A 102 3.80 -14.17 2.89
N GLY A 103 3.07 -14.78 1.98
CA GLY A 103 1.79 -15.42 2.25
C GLY A 103 0.64 -14.43 2.52
N ILE A 104 0.77 -13.18 2.08
CA ILE A 104 -0.26 -12.16 2.20
C ILE A 104 -1.09 -12.14 0.92
N GLU A 105 -2.12 -12.98 0.90
CA GLU A 105 -3.04 -13.08 -0.22
C GLU A 105 -3.93 -11.84 -0.35
N GLU A 106 -4.57 -11.70 -1.51
CA GLU A 106 -5.57 -10.67 -1.74
C GLU A 106 -6.82 -10.89 -0.87
N LEU A 107 -7.37 -9.80 -0.35
CA LEU A 107 -8.55 -9.85 0.51
C LEU A 107 -9.85 -9.82 -0.32
N ALA A 108 -10.71 -10.82 -0.14
CA ALA A 108 -12.03 -10.85 -0.75
C ALA A 108 -13.01 -9.93 -0.01
N PHE A 109 -13.67 -9.02 -0.72
CA PHE A 109 -14.75 -8.18 -0.19
C PHE A 109 -15.60 -7.58 -1.31
N ASP A 110 -16.81 -7.16 -0.97
CA ASP A 110 -17.73 -6.44 -1.86
C ASP A 110 -18.05 -5.07 -1.27
N LEU A 111 -17.61 -4.00 -1.94
CA LEU A 111 -17.85 -2.62 -1.55
C LEU A 111 -18.35 -1.80 -2.74
N GLU A 112 -19.23 -0.84 -2.45
CA GLU A 112 -19.71 0.09 -3.45
C GLU A 112 -18.63 1.10 -3.85
N PRO A 113 -18.28 1.22 -5.15
CA PRO A 113 -17.21 2.10 -5.60
C PRO A 113 -17.38 3.56 -5.18
N ALA A 114 -18.59 4.09 -5.25
CA ALA A 114 -18.87 5.49 -4.87
C ALA A 114 -18.55 5.74 -3.39
N ALA A 115 -18.92 4.81 -2.50
CA ALA A 115 -18.64 4.92 -1.07
C ALA A 115 -17.13 4.83 -0.79
N TYR A 116 -16.42 3.92 -1.47
CA TYR A 116 -14.97 3.77 -1.36
C TYR A 116 -14.24 5.05 -1.82
N ILE A 117 -14.60 5.61 -2.98
CA ILE A 117 -13.98 6.81 -3.54
C ILE A 117 -14.21 8.01 -2.60
N GLU A 118 -15.44 8.21 -2.12
CA GLU A 118 -15.76 9.28 -1.19
C GLU A 118 -14.91 9.19 0.09
N GLU A 119 -14.83 7.99 0.68
CA GLU A 119 -14.04 7.78 1.89
C GLU A 119 -12.54 7.93 1.62
N PHE A 120 -12.03 7.44 0.48
CA PHE A 120 -10.65 7.62 0.09
C PHE A 120 -10.26 9.10 0.02
N ARG A 121 -11.11 9.94 -0.59
CA ARG A 121 -10.91 11.40 -0.63
C ARG A 121 -10.91 12.03 0.77
N LYS A 122 -11.78 11.59 1.66
CA LYS A 122 -11.80 12.05 3.07
C LYS A 122 -10.50 11.71 3.79
N GLN A 123 -10.03 10.47 3.66
CA GLN A 123 -8.78 10.01 4.28
C GLN A 123 -7.55 10.74 3.71
N GLN A 124 -7.52 10.96 2.41
CA GLN A 124 -6.49 11.73 1.74
C GLN A 124 -6.43 13.17 2.27
N PHE A 125 -7.57 13.85 2.38
CA PHE A 125 -7.67 15.22 2.89
C PHE A 125 -7.33 15.31 4.38
N ALA A 126 -7.85 14.40 5.20
CA ALA A 126 -7.59 14.37 6.65
C ALA A 126 -6.10 14.27 6.97
N ARG A 127 -5.33 13.65 6.07
CA ARG A 127 -3.91 13.41 6.26
C ARG A 127 -3.03 14.60 5.89
N SER A 128 -3.33 15.32 4.81
CA SER A 128 -2.41 16.32 4.26
C SER A 128 -2.97 17.73 4.11
N ASN A 129 -4.26 17.95 4.30
CA ASN A 129 -4.98 19.18 3.98
C ASN A 129 -4.75 19.68 2.53
N ARG A 130 -4.18 18.86 1.66
CA ARG A 130 -3.80 19.20 0.28
C ARG A 130 -4.24 18.17 -0.74
N SER A 131 -4.99 17.15 -0.32
CA SER A 131 -5.41 16.04 -1.19
C SER A 131 -4.26 15.37 -1.96
N MET A 132 -3.10 15.25 -1.31
CA MET A 132 -1.93 14.62 -1.92
C MET A 132 -1.64 13.26 -1.29
N LEU A 133 -1.22 12.32 -2.13
CA LEU A 133 -0.81 10.97 -1.73
C LEU A 133 0.71 10.81 -1.84
N PRO A 134 1.34 10.11 -0.92
CA PRO A 134 2.71 9.67 -1.06
C PRO A 134 2.76 8.41 -1.94
N LEU A 135 2.96 8.61 -3.22
CA LEU A 135 3.02 7.53 -4.19
C LEU A 135 4.46 7.25 -4.61
N PRO A 136 4.81 5.98 -4.89
CA PRO A 136 6.10 5.65 -5.47
C PRO A 136 6.20 6.23 -6.89
N ALA A 137 7.31 6.90 -7.18
CA ALA A 137 7.64 7.40 -8.52
C ALA A 137 8.77 6.61 -9.16
N ALA A 138 9.57 5.91 -8.35
CA ALA A 138 10.61 4.96 -8.74
C ALA A 138 10.96 4.11 -7.51
N LEU A 139 11.77 3.07 -7.70
CA LEU A 139 12.34 2.32 -6.57
C LEU A 139 13.12 3.27 -5.65
N GLY A 140 12.76 3.26 -4.37
CA GLY A 140 13.37 4.13 -3.36
C GLY A 140 12.99 5.61 -3.43
N ALA A 141 12.05 5.99 -4.29
CA ALA A 141 11.61 7.38 -4.45
C ALA A 141 10.09 7.53 -4.27
N ILE A 142 9.70 8.37 -3.33
CA ILE A 142 8.30 8.74 -3.07
C ILE A 142 8.06 10.18 -3.53
N ARG A 143 6.94 10.41 -4.19
CA ARG A 143 6.46 11.73 -4.58
C ARG A 143 5.10 11.99 -3.93
N LEU A 144 4.91 13.20 -3.41
CA LEU A 144 3.59 13.69 -3.04
C LEU A 144 2.87 14.13 -4.33
N THR A 145 1.79 13.45 -4.66
CA THR A 145 1.09 13.59 -5.94
C THR A 145 -0.41 13.75 -5.69
N SER A 146 -1.05 14.66 -6.41
CA SER A 146 -2.51 14.65 -6.53
C SER A 146 -2.91 13.61 -7.58
N VAL A 147 -4.00 12.91 -7.31
CA VAL A 147 -4.57 11.95 -8.25
C VAL A 147 -5.84 12.55 -8.83
N GLU A 148 -5.90 12.61 -10.15
CA GLU A 148 -7.08 13.09 -10.88
C GLU A 148 -8.30 12.20 -10.56
N ASP A 149 -9.50 12.80 -10.55
CA ASP A 149 -10.72 12.09 -10.18
C ASP A 149 -11.00 10.91 -11.12
N GLU A 150 -10.81 11.11 -12.41
CA GLU A 150 -11.00 10.05 -13.42
C GLU A 150 -10.03 8.86 -13.24
N VAL A 151 -8.81 9.13 -12.81
CA VAL A 151 -7.81 8.08 -12.51
C VAL A 151 -8.24 7.31 -11.28
N LEU A 152 -8.62 8.01 -10.21
CA LEU A 152 -9.10 7.37 -8.98
C LEU A 152 -10.33 6.50 -9.22
N GLU A 153 -11.33 7.04 -9.94
CA GLU A 153 -12.57 6.33 -10.27
C GLU A 153 -12.29 5.04 -11.06
N ARG A 154 -11.49 5.14 -12.12
CA ARG A 154 -11.13 3.98 -12.94
C ARG A 154 -10.46 2.88 -12.14
N HIS A 155 -9.44 3.24 -11.34
CA HIS A 155 -8.72 2.27 -10.53
C HIS A 155 -9.56 1.70 -9.39
N ALA A 156 -10.40 2.52 -8.73
CA ALA A 156 -11.29 2.04 -7.69
C ALA A 156 -12.29 1.01 -8.23
N HIS A 157 -12.92 1.30 -9.38
CA HIS A 157 -13.84 0.35 -10.01
C HIS A 157 -13.16 -0.97 -10.37
N ALA A 158 -11.98 -0.93 -11.01
CA ALA A 158 -11.25 -2.14 -11.39
C ALA A 158 -10.78 -2.94 -10.16
N TYR A 159 -10.26 -2.26 -9.14
CA TYR A 159 -9.79 -2.86 -7.91
C TYR A 159 -10.94 -3.54 -7.15
N LEU A 160 -12.04 -2.84 -6.92
CA LEU A 160 -13.17 -3.40 -6.18
C LEU A 160 -13.84 -4.56 -6.94
N ALA A 161 -13.91 -4.49 -8.27
CA ALA A 161 -14.38 -5.60 -9.08
C ALA A 161 -13.50 -6.84 -8.89
N SER A 162 -12.18 -6.70 -8.95
CA SER A 162 -11.26 -7.83 -8.74
C SER A 162 -11.38 -8.45 -7.34
N ARG A 163 -11.63 -7.66 -6.31
CA ARG A 163 -11.82 -8.17 -4.93
C ARG A 163 -13.16 -8.90 -4.74
N LYS A 164 -14.19 -8.44 -5.43
CA LYS A 164 -15.49 -9.10 -5.44
C LYS A 164 -15.45 -10.46 -6.16
N GLU A 165 -14.64 -10.61 -7.19
CA GLU A 165 -14.46 -11.88 -7.91
C GLU A 165 -13.82 -12.98 -7.05
N LEU A 166 -13.20 -12.63 -5.92
CA LEU A 166 -12.61 -13.59 -4.99
C LEU A 166 -13.63 -14.18 -3.99
N LEU A 167 -14.85 -13.64 -3.93
CA LEU A 167 -15.94 -14.17 -3.08
C LEU A 167 -16.58 -15.41 -3.67
#